data_e7ebff49967ebd3f559e0e635bf2cccf
#
_entry.id   e7ebff49967ebd3f559e0e635bf2cccf
#
_cell.length_a   1.000
_cell.length_b   1.000
_cell.length_c   1.000
_cell.angle_alpha   90.00
_cell.angle_beta   90.00
_cell.angle_gamma   90.00
#
_symmetry.space_group_name_H-M   'P 1'
#
loop_
_entity.id
_entity.type
_entity.pdbx_description
1 polymer ?
#
loop_
_entity_poly.entity_id
_entity_poly.type
_entity_poly.pdbx_seq_one_letter_code
_entity_poly.pdbx_strand_id
1 'polypeptide(L)'
;MGQYVGKGFSTGLIESEVINKFRANFMDNTFHLQAETNINALAKHKALHKGTDITEETERLIKEFNAAGALMFSFDDATMAAVKQMRHKLIIAGSGAVNLQVDEVGAKLVNQEDVLAGFLELYDTGKMKDKLIKNGQDNQRVERIEGQTPANMLLFGTPSKVMDGGKTQEYLEAMLEMGYARRCLFGYSTHLEKDTTSDAQTLVQLLTNSKSDAILNNIATHLEQLADYPNLSKEITIQEAEAVYLMEYKINCSERAEQFKDHEFSLKAEMDHRYFKVLKLAGCYAFLDYSPVITIDHLDYAIRIVEDSGEHFKRLMTPEYNYEKLAKYLAALNQPVTLPDLEYALPYFRGSRQQKEYLIEYATAWGYKNNVVIKKSFDNNIMFLAADSLKQTNIDEMILSISTRLSEGYEAKRVPFDQLHLLATNNEYHWCSHHFQGEIRRAENALPLFNMIVLDIDGTMPLNVAQDLLKQYRAFFYTTKSHTEEVHRYRIILPINY
;
A
#
# COMPACT_ATOMS: atom_id res chain seq x y z
N MET A 1 -4.68 8.79 4.20
CA MET A 1 -4.68 9.25 5.61
C MET A 1 -6.02 8.91 6.26
N GLY A 2 -6.04 8.29 7.44
CA GLY A 2 -7.28 7.93 8.13
C GLY A 2 -7.89 9.09 8.91
N GLN A 3 -9.13 8.92 9.33
CA GLN A 3 -9.93 9.93 10.05
C GLN A 3 -9.24 10.47 11.34
N TYR A 4 -8.29 9.71 11.88
CA TYR A 4 -7.55 10.04 13.10
C TYR A 4 -6.14 10.63 12.84
N VAL A 5 -5.74 10.85 11.58
CA VAL A 5 -4.38 11.29 11.21
C VAL A 5 -4.32 12.80 10.94
N GLY A 6 -5.36 13.56 11.29
CA GLY A 6 -5.38 15.01 11.09
C GLY A 6 -5.32 15.44 9.62
N LYS A 7 -5.70 14.56 8.71
CA LYS A 7 -5.68 14.78 7.26
C LYS A 7 -6.30 16.11 6.85
N GLY A 8 -7.55 16.37 7.30
CA GLY A 8 -8.25 17.61 6.95
C GLY A 8 -7.59 18.86 7.50
N PHE A 9 -7.01 18.79 8.71
CA PHE A 9 -6.28 19.90 9.30
C PHE A 9 -4.97 20.17 8.55
N SER A 10 -4.14 19.14 8.34
CA SER A 10 -2.84 19.31 7.67
C SER A 10 -2.96 19.75 6.22
N THR A 11 -3.92 19.20 5.47
CA THR A 11 -4.15 19.61 4.08
C THR A 11 -4.75 21.00 4.00
N GLY A 12 -5.70 21.34 4.87
CA GLY A 12 -6.27 22.69 4.95
C GLY A 12 -5.24 23.74 5.32
N LEU A 13 -4.32 23.43 6.24
CA LEU A 13 -3.23 24.33 6.61
C LEU A 13 -2.26 24.55 5.42
N ILE A 14 -1.82 23.48 4.74
CA ILE A 14 -0.95 23.59 3.56
C ILE A 14 -1.65 24.38 2.46
N GLU A 15 -2.93 24.13 2.23
CA GLU A 15 -3.71 24.80 1.21
C GLU A 15 -3.90 26.29 1.53
N SER A 16 -4.27 26.65 2.76
CA SER A 16 -4.49 28.05 3.17
C SER A 16 -3.21 28.84 3.32
N GLU A 17 -2.19 28.29 3.96
CA GLU A 17 -0.98 29.03 4.33
C GLU A 17 0.13 28.95 3.27
N VAL A 18 0.13 27.92 2.44
CA VAL A 18 1.23 27.67 1.50
C VAL A 18 0.79 27.83 0.04
N ILE A 19 -0.23 27.07 -0.40
CA ILE A 19 -0.62 27.00 -1.81
C ILE A 19 -1.46 28.20 -2.22
N ASN A 20 -2.17 28.82 -1.32
CA ASN A 20 -3.11 29.89 -1.62
C ASN A 20 -2.47 31.12 -2.26
N LYS A 21 -1.23 31.48 -1.86
CA LYS A 21 -0.49 32.59 -2.47
C LYS A 21 -0.13 32.29 -3.93
N PHE A 22 0.36 31.08 -4.22
CA PHE A 22 0.58 30.62 -5.59
C PHE A 22 -0.69 30.70 -6.42
N ARG A 23 -1.80 30.15 -5.87
CA ARG A 23 -3.09 30.12 -6.55
C ARG A 23 -3.58 31.53 -6.88
N ALA A 24 -3.55 32.44 -5.91
CA ALA A 24 -3.98 33.82 -6.09
C ALA A 24 -3.15 34.52 -7.16
N ASN A 25 -1.83 34.48 -7.07
CA ASN A 25 -0.94 35.10 -8.07
C ASN A 25 -1.17 34.51 -9.48
N PHE A 26 -1.26 33.18 -9.57
CA PHE A 26 -1.53 32.53 -10.87
C PHE A 26 -2.88 32.93 -11.45
N MET A 27 -3.95 32.85 -10.65
CA MET A 27 -5.33 33.08 -11.12
C MET A 27 -5.63 34.53 -11.44
N ASP A 28 -5.15 35.45 -10.60
CA ASP A 28 -5.52 36.87 -10.69
C ASP A 28 -4.60 37.65 -11.65
N ASN A 29 -3.36 37.18 -11.81
CA ASN A 29 -2.37 37.91 -12.60
C ASN A 29 -1.90 37.12 -13.83
N THR A 30 -1.18 36.01 -13.60
CA THR A 30 -0.41 35.31 -14.62
C THR A 30 -1.28 34.64 -15.68
N PHE A 31 -2.39 34.00 -15.26
CA PHE A 31 -3.28 33.32 -16.19
C PHE A 31 -3.91 34.28 -17.20
N HIS A 32 -4.38 35.44 -16.76
CA HIS A 32 -4.99 36.43 -17.64
C HIS A 32 -4.04 37.01 -18.64
N LEU A 33 -2.82 37.35 -18.19
CA LEU A 33 -1.74 37.86 -19.06
C LEU A 33 -1.33 36.85 -20.13
N GLN A 34 -1.20 35.58 -19.73
CA GLN A 34 -0.89 34.50 -20.66
C GLN A 34 -2.03 34.23 -21.63
N ALA A 35 -3.27 34.27 -21.18
CA ALA A 35 -4.44 34.06 -22.03
C ALA A 35 -4.53 35.13 -23.11
N GLU A 36 -4.33 36.40 -22.77
CA GLU A 36 -4.30 37.52 -23.75
C GLU A 36 -3.20 37.32 -24.78
N THR A 37 -1.98 37.02 -24.34
CA THR A 37 -0.83 36.78 -25.20
C THR A 37 -1.07 35.61 -26.15
N ASN A 38 -1.59 34.47 -25.65
CA ASN A 38 -1.80 33.30 -26.47
C ASN A 38 -2.99 33.43 -27.42
N ILE A 39 -4.08 34.08 -27.01
CA ILE A 39 -5.23 34.40 -27.89
C ILE A 39 -4.77 35.20 -29.09
N ASN A 40 -3.94 36.25 -28.88
CA ASN A 40 -3.39 37.06 -29.96
C ASN A 40 -2.50 36.24 -30.90
N ALA A 41 -1.66 35.36 -30.37
CA ALA A 41 -0.81 34.47 -31.17
C ALA A 41 -1.65 33.46 -31.98
N LEU A 42 -2.64 32.83 -31.37
CA LEU A 42 -3.54 31.91 -32.03
C LEU A 42 -4.41 32.56 -33.10
N ALA A 43 -4.89 33.80 -32.86
CA ALA A 43 -5.65 34.57 -33.84
C ALA A 43 -4.83 34.87 -35.10
N LYS A 44 -3.60 35.32 -34.93
CA LYS A 44 -2.65 35.54 -36.05
C LYS A 44 -2.43 34.26 -36.86
N HIS A 45 -2.16 33.14 -36.17
CA HIS A 45 -1.95 31.84 -36.82
C HIS A 45 -3.20 31.39 -37.60
N LYS A 46 -4.40 31.46 -36.98
CA LYS A 46 -5.65 31.04 -37.60
C LYS A 46 -6.03 31.97 -38.79
N ALA A 47 -5.85 33.28 -38.65
CA ALA A 47 -6.10 34.24 -39.72
C ALA A 47 -5.23 33.96 -40.95
N LEU A 48 -3.95 33.69 -40.76
CA LEU A 48 -3.03 33.30 -41.85
C LEU A 48 -3.46 32.03 -42.56
N HIS A 49 -3.89 31.02 -41.82
CA HIS A 49 -4.32 29.73 -42.41
C HIS A 49 -5.66 29.80 -43.15
N LYS A 50 -6.61 30.64 -42.65
CA LYS A 50 -7.96 30.74 -43.20
C LYS A 50 -8.13 31.90 -44.20
N GLY A 51 -7.18 32.82 -44.24
CA GLY A 51 -7.32 34.07 -45.02
C GLY A 51 -8.37 35.01 -44.43
N THR A 52 -8.62 34.97 -43.13
CA THR A 52 -9.57 35.82 -42.39
C THR A 52 -8.84 37.01 -41.76
N ASP A 53 -9.60 38.02 -41.29
CA ASP A 53 -9.04 39.13 -40.55
C ASP A 53 -8.61 38.72 -39.13
N ILE A 54 -7.46 39.27 -38.67
CA ILE A 54 -6.90 38.96 -37.35
C ILE A 54 -7.84 39.43 -36.25
N THR A 55 -8.50 40.57 -36.41
CA THR A 55 -9.42 41.15 -35.44
C THR A 55 -10.65 40.27 -35.26
N GLU A 56 -11.19 39.76 -36.38
CA GLU A 56 -12.35 38.86 -36.37
C GLU A 56 -12.00 37.51 -35.64
N GLU A 57 -10.82 36.93 -35.91
CA GLU A 57 -10.39 35.71 -35.23
C GLU A 57 -10.09 35.96 -33.76
N THR A 58 -9.58 37.15 -33.39
CA THR A 58 -9.36 37.53 -31.98
C THR A 58 -10.67 37.62 -31.22
N GLU A 59 -11.65 38.35 -31.75
CA GLU A 59 -12.98 38.48 -31.15
C GLU A 59 -13.66 37.10 -30.99
N ARG A 60 -13.55 36.24 -31.99
CA ARG A 60 -14.05 34.90 -31.95
C ARG A 60 -13.43 34.08 -30.83
N LEU A 61 -12.11 34.08 -30.67
CA LEU A 61 -11.40 33.37 -29.63
C LEU A 61 -11.73 33.90 -28.23
N ILE A 62 -11.87 35.20 -28.06
CA ILE A 62 -12.33 35.83 -26.81
C ILE A 62 -13.75 35.35 -26.45
N LYS A 63 -14.64 35.30 -27.44
CA LYS A 63 -16.00 34.78 -27.23
C LYS A 63 -16.00 33.31 -26.83
N GLU A 64 -15.20 32.46 -27.51
CA GLU A 64 -15.05 31.03 -27.15
C GLU A 64 -14.47 30.88 -25.74
N PHE A 65 -13.43 31.65 -25.39
CA PHE A 65 -12.80 31.64 -24.07
C PHE A 65 -13.78 32.02 -22.95
N ASN A 66 -14.60 33.05 -23.17
CA ASN A 66 -15.59 33.47 -22.19
C ASN A 66 -16.77 32.49 -22.08
N ALA A 67 -17.19 31.89 -23.19
CA ALA A 67 -18.25 30.88 -23.22
C ALA A 67 -17.89 29.57 -22.52
N ALA A 68 -16.62 29.28 -22.39
CA ALA A 68 -16.12 28.08 -21.68
C ALA A 68 -16.30 28.14 -20.15
N GLY A 69 -16.92 29.21 -19.61
CA GLY A 69 -17.25 29.34 -18.20
C GLY A 69 -16.11 29.86 -17.31
N ALA A 70 -16.30 29.80 -16.00
CA ALA A 70 -15.29 30.24 -15.03
C ALA A 70 -14.09 29.27 -14.99
N LEU A 71 -12.90 29.81 -14.74
CA LEU A 71 -11.73 29.00 -14.43
C LEU A 71 -11.79 28.60 -12.97
N MET A 72 -11.56 27.31 -12.70
CA MET A 72 -11.36 26.77 -11.36
C MET A 72 -9.93 26.29 -11.22
N PHE A 73 -9.27 26.63 -10.12
CA PHE A 73 -7.92 26.11 -9.83
C PHE A 73 -7.99 24.62 -9.52
N SER A 74 -8.97 24.19 -8.73
CA SER A 74 -9.27 22.79 -8.43
C SER A 74 -10.78 22.61 -8.26
N PHE A 75 -11.26 21.38 -8.41
CA PHE A 75 -12.67 21.00 -8.21
C PHE A 75 -12.73 19.59 -7.59
N ASP A 76 -13.85 19.29 -6.90
CA ASP A 76 -14.05 18.02 -6.20
C ASP A 76 -15.02 17.07 -6.91
N ASP A 77 -15.79 17.60 -7.90
CA ASP A 77 -16.75 16.86 -8.70
C ASP A 77 -16.89 17.52 -10.08
N ALA A 78 -17.05 16.72 -11.12
CA ALA A 78 -17.26 17.21 -12.47
C ALA A 78 -17.92 16.16 -13.36
N THR A 79 -18.58 16.65 -14.41
CA THR A 79 -18.95 15.82 -15.56
C THR A 79 -17.82 15.85 -16.59
N MET A 80 -17.70 14.80 -17.40
CA MET A 80 -16.71 14.76 -18.48
C MET A 80 -16.85 15.94 -19.46
N ALA A 81 -18.09 16.39 -19.72
CA ALA A 81 -18.33 17.55 -20.55
C ALA A 81 -17.76 18.85 -19.96
N ALA A 82 -17.89 19.04 -18.64
CA ALA A 82 -17.31 20.18 -17.94
C ALA A 82 -15.77 20.16 -17.97
N VAL A 83 -15.17 18.95 -17.76
CA VAL A 83 -13.71 18.77 -17.89
C VAL A 83 -13.21 19.14 -19.29
N LYS A 84 -13.92 18.73 -20.35
CA LYS A 84 -13.59 19.11 -21.73
C LYS A 84 -13.71 20.62 -21.98
N GLN A 85 -14.75 21.26 -21.47
CA GLN A 85 -14.91 22.72 -21.60
C GLN A 85 -13.78 23.47 -20.89
N MET A 86 -13.46 23.08 -19.67
CA MET A 86 -12.34 23.66 -18.92
C MET A 86 -11.02 23.45 -19.66
N ARG A 87 -10.77 22.25 -20.18
CA ARG A 87 -9.61 21.95 -20.99
C ARG A 87 -9.53 22.84 -22.24
N HIS A 88 -10.64 23.07 -22.92
CA HIS A 88 -10.68 23.97 -24.06
C HIS A 88 -10.28 25.40 -23.69
N LYS A 89 -10.77 25.90 -22.56
CA LYS A 89 -10.38 27.22 -22.02
C LYS A 89 -8.88 27.32 -21.74
N LEU A 90 -8.30 26.28 -21.09
CA LEU A 90 -6.88 26.23 -20.76
C LEU A 90 -6.00 26.21 -22.03
N ILE A 91 -6.44 25.51 -23.08
CA ILE A 91 -5.72 25.48 -24.36
C ILE A 91 -5.76 26.84 -25.07
N ILE A 92 -6.92 27.53 -25.06
CA ILE A 92 -7.00 28.90 -25.59
C ILE A 92 -6.11 29.83 -24.78
N ALA A 93 -6.06 29.67 -23.47
CA ALA A 93 -5.16 30.45 -22.61
C ALA A 93 -3.68 30.10 -22.80
N GLY A 94 -3.36 28.88 -23.25
CA GLY A 94 -1.99 28.38 -23.35
C GLY A 94 -1.33 28.13 -21.99
N SER A 95 -2.12 27.96 -20.92
CA SER A 95 -1.61 27.78 -19.56
C SER A 95 -2.66 27.11 -18.66
N GLY A 96 -2.17 26.54 -17.55
CA GLY A 96 -2.99 25.94 -16.51
C GLY A 96 -3.12 24.43 -16.64
N ALA A 97 -3.72 23.81 -15.62
CA ALA A 97 -3.93 22.37 -15.51
C ALA A 97 -5.36 22.06 -15.06
N VAL A 98 -5.80 20.84 -15.32
CA VAL A 98 -7.08 20.31 -14.78
C VAL A 98 -6.76 19.59 -13.45
N ASN A 99 -7.24 20.13 -12.34
CA ASN A 99 -6.92 19.65 -11.01
C ASN A 99 -8.17 19.10 -10.31
N LEU A 100 -8.24 17.78 -10.12
CA LEU A 100 -9.27 17.09 -9.35
C LEU A 100 -8.77 16.86 -7.92
N GLN A 101 -9.49 17.38 -6.93
CA GLN A 101 -9.19 17.22 -5.52
C GLN A 101 -10.42 16.71 -4.78
N VAL A 102 -10.37 15.48 -4.26
CA VAL A 102 -11.50 14.84 -3.57
C VAL A 102 -11.09 14.53 -2.13
N ASP A 103 -11.77 15.15 -1.18
CA ASP A 103 -11.45 15.01 0.25
C ASP A 103 -11.91 13.70 0.87
N GLU A 104 -12.98 13.08 0.36
CA GLU A 104 -13.47 11.78 0.80
C GLU A 104 -13.90 10.96 -0.41
N VAL A 105 -13.03 10.03 -0.77
CA VAL A 105 -13.16 9.23 -2.00
C VAL A 105 -14.34 8.25 -1.96
N GLY A 106 -14.76 7.76 -0.80
CA GLY A 106 -15.79 6.75 -0.60
C GLY A 106 -16.88 6.67 -1.67
N ALA A 107 -18.03 7.32 -1.40
CA ALA A 107 -19.19 7.27 -2.31
C ALA A 107 -19.00 8.03 -3.64
N LYS A 108 -18.06 8.97 -3.71
CA LYS A 108 -17.83 9.78 -4.93
C LYS A 108 -17.12 9.00 -6.06
N LEU A 109 -16.30 8.00 -5.73
CA LEU A 109 -15.66 7.14 -6.74
C LEU A 109 -16.64 6.41 -7.63
N VAL A 110 -17.74 5.95 -7.06
CA VAL A 110 -18.76 5.12 -7.72
C VAL A 110 -19.47 5.85 -8.88
N ASN A 111 -19.46 7.18 -8.89
CA ASN A 111 -20.21 7.98 -9.86
C ASN A 111 -19.32 8.74 -10.86
N GLN A 112 -17.99 8.55 -10.84
CA GLN A 112 -17.06 9.34 -11.64
C GLN A 112 -16.18 8.51 -12.59
N GLU A 113 -16.58 7.30 -12.96
CA GLU A 113 -15.81 6.41 -13.84
C GLU A 113 -15.35 7.07 -15.13
N ASP A 114 -16.26 7.78 -15.82
CA ASP A 114 -15.94 8.48 -17.08
C ASP A 114 -14.88 9.58 -16.87
N VAL A 115 -14.97 10.32 -15.76
CA VAL A 115 -14.02 11.40 -15.42
C VAL A 115 -12.64 10.79 -15.10
N LEU A 116 -12.61 9.73 -14.30
CA LEU A 116 -11.38 9.02 -13.98
C LEU A 116 -10.74 8.44 -15.24
N ALA A 117 -11.49 7.80 -16.13
CA ALA A 117 -10.95 7.31 -17.40
C ALA A 117 -10.31 8.43 -18.23
N GLY A 118 -10.94 9.62 -18.26
CA GLY A 118 -10.38 10.79 -18.94
C GLY A 118 -9.08 11.31 -18.30
N PHE A 119 -8.95 11.26 -16.98
CA PHE A 119 -7.72 11.65 -16.29
C PHE A 119 -6.54 10.72 -16.61
N LEU A 120 -6.77 9.42 -16.87
CA LEU A 120 -5.71 8.51 -17.35
C LEU A 120 -5.18 8.94 -18.72
N GLU A 121 -6.07 9.32 -19.64
CA GLU A 121 -5.67 9.81 -20.97
C GLU A 121 -4.87 11.12 -20.87
N LEU A 122 -5.32 12.05 -20.02
CA LEU A 122 -4.63 13.33 -19.78
C LEU A 122 -3.25 13.13 -19.13
N TYR A 123 -3.11 12.17 -18.21
CA TYR A 123 -1.83 11.91 -17.55
C TYR A 123 -0.72 11.51 -18.53
N ASP A 124 -1.05 10.65 -19.51
CA ASP A 124 -0.04 10.12 -20.43
C ASP A 124 0.39 11.13 -21.48
N THR A 125 -0.57 11.81 -22.11
CA THR A 125 -0.33 12.65 -23.30
C THR A 125 -0.84 14.07 -23.20
N GLY A 126 -1.55 14.42 -22.14
CA GLY A 126 -2.27 15.70 -22.04
C GLY A 126 -3.43 15.83 -23.01
N LYS A 127 -3.83 14.73 -23.67
CA LYS A 127 -4.91 14.71 -24.67
C LYS A 127 -6.01 13.76 -24.22
N MET A 128 -7.21 14.04 -24.69
CA MET A 128 -8.37 13.16 -24.51
C MET A 128 -8.89 12.73 -25.88
N LYS A 129 -9.43 11.52 -25.96
CA LYS A 129 -10.06 11.01 -27.17
C LYS A 129 -11.35 11.77 -27.49
N ASP A 130 -11.58 11.98 -28.79
CA ASP A 130 -12.81 12.57 -29.28
C ASP A 130 -13.97 11.61 -29.00
N LYS A 131 -15.11 12.15 -28.52
CA LYS A 131 -16.35 11.39 -28.36
C LYS A 131 -17.31 11.81 -29.45
N LEU A 132 -17.80 10.85 -30.23
CA LEU A 132 -18.85 11.13 -31.21
C LEU A 132 -20.18 11.36 -30.47
N ILE A 133 -20.71 12.57 -30.60
CA ILE A 133 -22.02 12.94 -30.01
C ILE A 133 -22.97 13.35 -31.11
N LYS A 134 -24.28 13.13 -30.86
CA LYS A 134 -25.32 13.59 -31.74
C LYS A 134 -25.49 15.12 -31.58
N ASN A 135 -25.21 15.87 -32.63
CA ASN A 135 -25.42 17.31 -32.64
C ASN A 135 -26.90 17.66 -32.66
N GLY A 136 -27.36 18.50 -31.74
CA GLY A 136 -28.68 19.11 -31.74
C GLY A 136 -28.57 20.61 -32.04
N GLN A 137 -29.67 21.23 -32.43
CA GLN A 137 -29.68 22.68 -32.74
C GLN A 137 -29.27 23.55 -31.54
N ASP A 138 -29.49 23.07 -30.32
CA ASP A 138 -29.20 23.80 -29.09
C ASP A 138 -27.88 23.34 -28.39
N ASN A 139 -27.14 22.40 -28.99
CA ASN A 139 -25.96 21.78 -28.32
C ASN A 139 -24.75 21.85 -29.21
N GLN A 140 -24.14 23.03 -29.32
CA GLN A 140 -22.87 23.28 -30.03
C GLN A 140 -21.67 23.10 -29.10
N ARG A 141 -21.39 21.85 -28.67
CA ARG A 141 -20.19 21.58 -27.85
C ARG A 141 -19.00 21.34 -28.74
N VAL A 142 -17.86 21.92 -28.36
CA VAL A 142 -16.59 21.60 -28.99
C VAL A 142 -16.10 20.27 -28.42
N GLU A 143 -16.25 19.21 -29.19
CA GLU A 143 -15.81 17.86 -28.78
C GLU A 143 -14.38 17.55 -29.22
N ARG A 144 -13.94 18.12 -30.35
CA ARG A 144 -12.57 17.98 -30.82
C ARG A 144 -11.71 19.13 -30.29
N ILE A 145 -10.92 18.81 -29.26
CA ILE A 145 -10.05 19.80 -28.61
C ILE A 145 -8.60 19.40 -28.89
N GLU A 146 -7.97 20.14 -29.80
CA GLU A 146 -6.57 19.96 -30.15
C GLU A 146 -5.68 20.66 -29.11
N GLY A 147 -4.55 20.05 -28.77
CA GLY A 147 -3.59 20.55 -27.78
C GLY A 147 -3.45 19.65 -26.57
N GLN A 148 -2.48 19.97 -25.74
CA GLN A 148 -2.15 19.23 -24.52
C GLN A 148 -2.53 20.06 -23.29
N THR A 149 -3.07 19.40 -22.27
CA THR A 149 -3.42 20.02 -20.99
C THR A 149 -2.93 19.13 -19.87
N PRO A 150 -2.07 19.61 -18.96
CA PRO A 150 -1.71 18.86 -17.77
C PRO A 150 -2.93 18.54 -16.92
N ALA A 151 -2.86 17.41 -16.21
CA ALA A 151 -3.89 17.03 -15.25
C ALA A 151 -3.26 16.52 -13.97
N ASN A 152 -3.81 16.95 -12.84
CA ASN A 152 -3.40 16.50 -11.51
C ASN A 152 -4.63 15.95 -10.76
N MET A 153 -4.38 14.96 -9.92
CA MET A 153 -5.43 14.34 -9.11
C MET A 153 -4.92 14.13 -7.69
N LEU A 154 -5.69 14.60 -6.72
CA LEU A 154 -5.43 14.42 -5.30
C LEU A 154 -6.67 13.81 -4.64
N LEU A 155 -6.54 12.57 -4.19
CA LEU A 155 -7.63 11.82 -3.59
C LEU A 155 -7.31 11.48 -2.15
N PHE A 156 -8.23 11.77 -1.25
CA PHE A 156 -8.14 11.39 0.15
C PHE A 156 -9.25 10.41 0.50
N GLY A 157 -8.93 9.39 1.27
CA GLY A 157 -9.89 8.39 1.73
C GLY A 157 -9.54 7.87 3.12
N THR A 158 -10.57 7.41 3.83
CA THR A 158 -10.39 6.72 5.11
C THR A 158 -10.24 5.23 4.84
N PRO A 159 -9.12 4.57 5.22
CA PRO A 159 -8.88 3.16 4.90
C PRO A 159 -10.03 2.22 5.27
N SER A 160 -10.67 2.41 6.43
CA SER A 160 -11.79 1.58 6.86
C SER A 160 -13.08 1.75 6.03
N LYS A 161 -13.17 2.81 5.22
CA LYS A 161 -14.30 3.03 4.29
C LYS A 161 -13.97 2.64 2.86
N VAL A 162 -12.71 2.72 2.51
CA VAL A 162 -12.23 2.43 1.15
C VAL A 162 -11.90 0.96 0.98
N MET A 163 -11.47 0.29 2.08
CA MET A 163 -11.10 -1.12 2.14
C MET A 163 -12.03 -1.88 3.12
N ASP A 164 -13.34 -1.74 2.91
CA ASP A 164 -14.39 -2.30 3.77
C ASP A 164 -14.92 -3.68 3.32
N GLY A 165 -14.42 -4.19 2.18
CA GLY A 165 -14.91 -5.41 1.55
C GLY A 165 -16.20 -5.20 0.74
N GLY A 166 -16.64 -3.96 0.55
CA GLY A 166 -17.86 -3.60 -0.17
C GLY A 166 -17.59 -3.01 -1.56
N LYS A 167 -18.63 -2.43 -2.14
CA LYS A 167 -18.57 -1.83 -3.49
C LYS A 167 -17.49 -0.76 -3.65
N THR A 168 -17.23 0.03 -2.62
CA THR A 168 -16.20 1.08 -2.66
C THR A 168 -14.81 0.48 -2.88
N GLN A 169 -14.51 -0.64 -2.24
CA GLN A 169 -13.26 -1.37 -2.44
C GLN A 169 -13.18 -1.94 -3.85
N GLU A 170 -14.25 -2.58 -4.34
CA GLU A 170 -14.32 -3.10 -5.71
C GLU A 170 -14.03 -2.01 -6.76
N TYR A 171 -14.60 -0.83 -6.58
CA TYR A 171 -14.33 0.32 -7.47
C TYR A 171 -12.90 0.83 -7.37
N LEU A 172 -12.33 0.91 -6.17
CA LEU A 172 -10.93 1.29 -6.00
C LEU A 172 -10.01 0.28 -6.69
N GLU A 173 -10.24 -1.01 -6.48
CA GLU A 173 -9.46 -2.08 -7.10
C GLU A 173 -9.56 -2.00 -8.62
N ALA A 174 -10.78 -1.86 -9.18
CA ALA A 174 -10.98 -1.69 -10.62
C ALA A 174 -10.27 -0.43 -11.16
N MET A 175 -10.31 0.69 -10.44
CA MET A 175 -9.59 1.91 -10.80
C MET A 175 -8.07 1.67 -10.83
N LEU A 176 -7.52 0.99 -9.83
CA LEU A 176 -6.09 0.68 -9.77
C LEU A 176 -5.68 -0.23 -10.93
N GLU A 177 -6.49 -1.23 -11.23
CA GLU A 177 -6.29 -2.16 -12.35
C GLU A 177 -6.38 -1.49 -13.72
N MET A 178 -7.26 -0.51 -13.91
CA MET A 178 -7.34 0.30 -15.14
C MET A 178 -6.05 1.08 -15.43
N GLY A 179 -5.12 1.17 -14.46
CA GLY A 179 -3.81 1.74 -14.65
C GLY A 179 -3.43 2.87 -13.69
N TYR A 180 -4.26 3.19 -12.70
CA TYR A 180 -3.91 4.18 -11.68
C TYR A 180 -2.78 3.69 -10.76
N ALA A 181 -2.65 2.39 -10.51
CA ALA A 181 -1.55 1.83 -9.75
C ALA A 181 -0.17 2.31 -10.24
N ARG A 182 0.03 2.32 -11.55
CA ARG A 182 1.29 2.73 -12.19
C ARG A 182 1.47 4.24 -12.33
N ARG A 183 0.44 5.06 -12.06
CA ARG A 183 0.46 6.52 -12.30
C ARG A 183 0.40 7.35 -11.03
N CYS A 184 -0.17 6.81 -9.96
CA CYS A 184 -0.35 7.52 -8.71
C CYS A 184 0.79 7.29 -7.72
N LEU A 185 1.01 8.28 -6.86
CA LEU A 185 1.73 8.14 -5.61
C LEU A 185 0.73 7.83 -4.50
N PHE A 186 1.10 6.93 -3.58
CA PHE A 186 0.24 6.46 -2.52
C PHE A 186 0.81 6.84 -1.15
N GLY A 187 -0.03 7.37 -0.30
CA GLY A 187 0.26 7.58 1.12
C GLY A 187 -0.71 6.78 1.97
N TYR A 188 -0.21 5.87 2.80
CA TYR A 188 -1.02 5.06 3.69
C TYR A 188 -0.46 5.09 5.11
N SER A 189 -1.28 5.52 6.08
CA SER A 189 -0.89 5.53 7.49
C SER A 189 -1.97 4.89 8.34
N THR A 190 -1.56 4.00 9.22
CA THR A 190 -2.41 3.33 10.21
C THR A 190 -2.20 3.85 11.63
N HIS A 191 -1.13 4.58 11.87
CA HIS A 191 -0.77 5.07 13.20
C HIS A 191 -0.80 6.59 13.27
N LEU A 192 -1.40 7.08 14.33
CA LEU A 192 -1.22 8.42 14.86
C LEU A 192 -0.19 8.32 15.97
N GLU A 193 0.97 8.89 15.74
CA GLU A 193 1.83 9.25 16.85
C GLU A 193 1.16 10.41 17.60
N LYS A 194 0.43 10.10 18.62
CA LYS A 194 -0.03 11.13 19.57
C LYS A 194 1.08 11.36 20.56
N ASP A 195 1.60 12.57 20.59
CA ASP A 195 2.42 12.99 21.71
C ASP A 195 1.51 13.05 22.97
N THR A 196 1.58 11.99 23.76
CA THR A 196 0.88 11.89 25.04
C THR A 196 1.75 12.34 26.21
N THR A 197 2.97 12.78 25.94
CA THR A 197 3.97 13.14 26.96
C THR A 197 4.08 14.64 27.18
N SER A 198 3.64 15.46 26.23
CA SER A 198 3.66 16.92 26.35
C SER A 198 2.59 17.42 27.34
N ASP A 199 2.99 18.27 28.27
CA ASP A 199 2.06 18.97 29.16
C ASP A 199 1.28 20.08 28.41
N ALA A 200 0.22 20.58 29.01
CA ALA A 200 -0.63 21.59 28.39
C ALA A 200 0.13 22.90 28.08
N GLN A 201 1.13 23.24 28.87
CA GLN A 201 1.93 24.46 28.70
C GLN A 201 2.85 24.33 27.48
N THR A 202 3.48 23.19 27.30
CA THR A 202 4.29 22.85 26.10
C THR A 202 3.43 22.83 24.83
N LEU A 203 2.22 22.26 24.88
CA LEU A 203 1.28 22.26 23.74
C LEU A 203 0.88 23.69 23.35
N VAL A 204 0.58 24.57 24.33
CA VAL A 204 0.27 25.98 24.04
C VAL A 204 1.47 26.70 23.43
N GLN A 205 2.70 26.46 23.96
CA GLN A 205 3.91 27.03 23.39
C GLN A 205 4.15 26.56 21.92
N LEU A 206 3.90 25.29 21.63
CA LEU A 206 4.00 24.77 20.25
C LEU A 206 2.96 25.40 19.33
N LEU A 207 1.73 25.59 19.80
CA LEU A 207 0.65 26.21 19.02
C LEU A 207 0.86 27.72 18.79
N THR A 208 1.59 28.39 19.69
CA THR A 208 1.89 29.83 19.58
C THR A 208 3.29 30.12 19.02
N ASN A 209 3.99 29.09 18.55
CA ASN A 209 5.36 29.22 18.06
C ASN A 209 5.42 29.86 16.65
N SER A 210 5.78 31.11 16.59
CA SER A 210 5.94 31.87 15.33
C SER A 210 7.05 31.40 14.39
N LYS A 211 7.94 30.49 14.83
CA LYS A 211 9.00 29.95 13.94
C LYS A 211 8.42 29.09 12.83
N SER A 212 7.39 28.30 13.13
CA SER A 212 6.69 27.52 12.12
C SER A 212 6.01 28.40 11.07
N ASP A 213 5.42 29.50 11.49
CA ASP A 213 4.78 30.48 10.62
C ASP A 213 5.79 31.14 9.67
N ALA A 214 7.00 31.43 10.15
CA ALA A 214 8.07 31.98 9.31
C ALA A 214 8.53 31.00 8.22
N ILE A 215 8.63 29.70 8.55
CA ILE A 215 8.99 28.65 7.58
C ILE A 215 7.89 28.52 6.52
N LEU A 216 6.63 28.43 6.95
CA LEU A 216 5.47 28.30 6.05
C LEU A 216 5.38 29.53 5.13
N ASN A 217 5.58 30.74 5.66
CA ASN A 217 5.59 31.97 4.88
C ASN A 217 6.72 32.01 3.86
N ASN A 218 7.92 31.54 4.19
CA ASN A 218 9.04 31.47 3.25
C ASN A 218 8.72 30.50 2.09
N ILE A 219 8.18 29.33 2.39
CA ILE A 219 7.74 28.35 1.37
C ILE A 219 6.64 28.95 0.51
N ALA A 220 5.62 29.57 1.12
CA ALA A 220 4.51 30.18 0.41
C ALA A 220 4.97 31.33 -0.53
N THR A 221 5.91 32.17 -0.09
CA THR A 221 6.49 33.24 -0.91
C THR A 221 7.30 32.67 -2.07
N HIS A 222 8.07 31.61 -1.84
CA HIS A 222 8.79 30.92 -2.91
C HIS A 222 7.83 30.34 -3.96
N LEU A 223 6.75 29.66 -3.53
CA LEU A 223 5.74 29.14 -4.44
C LEU A 223 5.00 30.26 -5.18
N GLU A 224 4.68 31.37 -4.51
CA GLU A 224 4.05 32.55 -5.13
C GLU A 224 4.90 33.06 -6.30
N GLN A 225 6.22 33.17 -6.14
CA GLN A 225 7.14 33.61 -7.19
C GLN A 225 7.21 32.60 -8.36
N LEU A 226 7.04 31.31 -8.12
CA LEU A 226 6.97 30.30 -9.19
C LEU A 226 5.74 30.50 -10.09
N ALA A 227 4.67 31.12 -9.56
CA ALA A 227 3.47 31.46 -10.35
C ALA A 227 3.67 32.66 -11.29
N ASP A 228 4.78 33.37 -11.22
CA ASP A 228 5.04 34.55 -12.04
C ASP A 228 5.13 34.20 -13.54
N TYR A 229 4.66 35.10 -14.37
CA TYR A 229 4.62 34.97 -15.83
C TYR A 229 5.93 34.49 -16.48
N PRO A 230 7.14 34.96 -16.10
CA PRO A 230 8.40 34.50 -16.70
C PRO A 230 8.71 33.02 -16.42
N ASN A 231 8.01 32.39 -15.48
CA ASN A 231 8.20 30.98 -15.15
C ASN A 231 7.28 30.02 -15.94
N LEU A 232 6.35 30.57 -16.71
CA LEU A 232 5.49 29.76 -17.56
C LEU A 232 6.26 29.16 -18.74
N SER A 233 5.87 27.94 -19.12
CA SER A 233 6.38 27.23 -20.31
C SER A 233 7.90 27.06 -20.33
N LYS A 234 8.58 27.12 -19.18
CA LYS A 234 10.01 26.79 -19.09
C LYS A 234 10.20 25.31 -19.43
N GLU A 235 11.12 25.06 -20.33
CA GLU A 235 11.56 23.71 -20.65
C GLU A 235 12.58 23.24 -19.62
N ILE A 236 12.37 22.04 -19.08
CA ILE A 236 13.29 21.38 -18.16
C ILE A 236 13.82 20.15 -18.89
N THR A 237 15.14 20.06 -18.99
CA THR A 237 15.82 18.97 -19.72
C THR A 237 16.52 18.02 -18.75
N ILE A 238 16.83 16.82 -19.25
CA ILE A 238 17.66 15.84 -18.54
C ILE A 238 18.94 15.63 -19.36
N GLN A 239 20.10 15.67 -18.70
CA GLN A 239 21.36 15.41 -19.35
C GLN A 239 21.65 13.91 -19.45
N GLU A 240 22.64 13.52 -20.25
CA GLU A 240 22.93 12.10 -20.52
C GLU A 240 23.27 11.30 -19.25
N ALA A 241 24.06 11.86 -18.33
CA ALA A 241 24.45 11.20 -17.11
C ALA A 241 23.23 10.91 -16.19
N GLU A 242 22.35 11.88 -16.01
CA GLU A 242 21.13 11.74 -15.23
C GLU A 242 20.13 10.82 -15.93
N ALA A 243 20.08 10.85 -17.27
CA ALA A 243 19.25 9.92 -18.03
C ALA A 243 19.73 8.46 -17.88
N VAL A 244 21.05 8.23 -17.88
CA VAL A 244 21.62 6.89 -17.59
C VAL A 244 21.26 6.44 -16.18
N TYR A 245 21.44 7.30 -15.18
CA TYR A 245 21.07 6.98 -13.79
C TYR A 245 19.59 6.59 -13.65
N LEU A 246 18.69 7.33 -14.30
CA LEU A 246 17.27 7.00 -14.32
C LEU A 246 16.99 5.65 -15.02
N MET A 247 17.73 5.33 -16.09
CA MET A 247 17.58 4.06 -16.80
C MET A 247 18.12 2.87 -15.98
N GLU A 248 19.17 3.04 -15.21
CA GLU A 248 19.64 2.03 -14.23
C GLU A 248 18.57 1.75 -13.17
N TYR A 249 17.95 2.81 -12.64
CA TYR A 249 16.80 2.65 -11.73
C TYR A 249 15.63 1.90 -12.40
N LYS A 250 15.32 2.22 -13.67
CA LYS A 250 14.29 1.52 -14.44
C LYS A 250 14.58 0.02 -14.56
N ILE A 251 15.82 -0.35 -14.91
CA ILE A 251 16.22 -1.75 -15.03
C ILE A 251 16.03 -2.48 -13.70
N ASN A 252 16.48 -1.87 -12.60
CA ASN A 252 16.27 -2.42 -11.26
C ASN A 252 14.78 -2.60 -10.91
N CYS A 253 13.93 -1.64 -11.25
CA CYS A 253 12.48 -1.76 -11.05
C CYS A 253 11.89 -2.94 -11.86
N SER A 254 12.31 -3.11 -13.12
CA SER A 254 11.81 -4.20 -13.97
C SER A 254 12.25 -5.57 -13.43
N GLU A 255 13.49 -5.72 -12.96
CA GLU A 255 13.99 -6.95 -12.32
C GLU A 255 13.21 -7.28 -11.04
N ARG A 256 12.93 -6.28 -10.21
CA ARG A 256 12.09 -6.44 -9.01
C ARG A 256 10.64 -6.77 -9.36
N ALA A 257 10.11 -6.22 -10.44
CA ALA A 257 8.77 -6.49 -10.91
C ALA A 257 8.55 -7.95 -11.34
N GLU A 258 9.59 -8.61 -11.90
CA GLU A 258 9.53 -10.04 -12.26
C GLU A 258 9.46 -10.99 -11.05
N GLN A 259 9.70 -10.51 -9.83
CA GLN A 259 9.56 -11.31 -8.61
C GLN A 259 8.10 -11.45 -8.15
N PHE A 260 7.19 -10.62 -8.66
CA PHE A 260 5.76 -10.72 -8.35
C PHE A 260 5.12 -11.89 -9.09
N LYS A 261 4.13 -12.51 -8.44
CA LYS A 261 3.36 -13.61 -9.02
C LYS A 261 2.33 -13.07 -10.03
N ASP A 262 1.84 -13.93 -10.91
CA ASP A 262 0.90 -13.56 -11.99
C ASP A 262 -0.39 -12.88 -11.48
N HIS A 263 -0.87 -13.26 -10.29
CA HIS A 263 -2.07 -12.65 -9.70
C HIS A 263 -1.80 -11.31 -9.00
N GLU A 264 -0.54 -10.91 -8.83
CA GLU A 264 -0.13 -9.64 -8.21
C GLU A 264 0.13 -8.55 -9.26
N PHE A 265 -0.60 -8.60 -10.38
CA PHE A 265 -0.32 -7.75 -11.55
C PHE A 265 -0.36 -6.25 -11.27
N SER A 266 -1.19 -5.76 -10.35
CA SER A 266 -1.20 -4.34 -9.97
C SER A 266 0.08 -3.92 -9.25
N LEU A 267 0.63 -4.78 -8.38
CA LEU A 267 1.92 -4.56 -7.71
C LEU A 267 3.07 -4.61 -8.72
N LYS A 268 3.04 -5.60 -9.63
CA LYS A 268 4.01 -5.70 -10.72
C LYS A 268 4.01 -4.46 -11.60
N ALA A 269 2.82 -4.02 -12.03
CA ALA A 269 2.67 -2.84 -12.88
C ALA A 269 3.08 -1.53 -12.18
N GLU A 270 2.82 -1.38 -10.89
CA GLU A 270 3.27 -0.25 -10.09
C GLU A 270 4.79 -0.19 -10.01
N MET A 271 5.42 -1.32 -9.71
CA MET A 271 6.88 -1.44 -9.60
C MET A 271 7.59 -1.10 -10.91
N ASP A 272 7.15 -1.70 -12.01
CA ASP A 272 7.78 -1.52 -13.33
C ASP A 272 7.67 -0.07 -13.84
N HIS A 273 6.65 0.68 -13.40
CA HIS A 273 6.43 2.07 -13.85
C HIS A 273 6.96 3.14 -12.88
N ARG A 274 7.65 2.78 -11.80
CA ARG A 274 8.20 3.73 -10.82
C ARG A 274 9.12 4.76 -11.47
N TYR A 275 9.97 4.34 -12.40
CA TYR A 275 10.91 5.24 -13.09
C TYR A 275 10.21 6.43 -13.75
N PHE A 276 9.00 6.23 -14.27
CA PHE A 276 8.23 7.29 -14.92
C PHE A 276 7.65 8.29 -13.92
N LYS A 277 7.23 7.80 -12.73
CA LYS A 277 6.86 8.66 -11.61
C LYS A 277 8.05 9.48 -11.12
N VAL A 278 9.23 8.86 -11.03
CA VAL A 278 10.49 9.53 -10.66
C VAL A 278 10.82 10.64 -11.63
N LEU A 279 10.77 10.39 -12.94
CA LEU A 279 11.05 11.42 -13.95
C LEU A 279 10.13 12.63 -13.80
N LYS A 280 8.81 12.39 -13.67
CA LYS A 280 7.84 13.48 -13.49
C LYS A 280 8.06 14.27 -12.20
N LEU A 281 8.32 13.57 -11.09
CA LEU A 281 8.55 14.21 -9.80
C LEU A 281 9.88 14.97 -9.76
N ALA A 282 10.95 14.44 -10.35
CA ALA A 282 12.23 15.10 -10.48
C ALA A 282 12.13 16.40 -11.32
N GLY A 283 11.31 16.37 -12.38
CA GLY A 283 10.99 17.58 -13.13
C GLY A 283 10.27 18.64 -12.30
N CYS A 284 9.35 18.22 -11.40
CA CYS A 284 8.71 19.14 -10.46
C CYS A 284 9.74 19.73 -9.46
N TYR A 285 10.68 18.94 -8.95
CA TYR A 285 11.72 19.42 -8.05
C TYR A 285 12.67 20.41 -8.77
N ALA A 286 13.08 20.10 -10.01
CA ALA A 286 13.87 21.04 -10.82
C ALA A 286 13.14 22.37 -11.03
N PHE A 287 11.83 22.34 -11.27
CA PHE A 287 11.02 23.56 -11.38
C PHE A 287 10.96 24.32 -10.05
N LEU A 288 10.79 23.63 -8.92
CA LEU A 288 10.81 24.24 -7.59
C LEU A 288 12.14 24.95 -7.31
N ASP A 289 13.25 24.41 -7.77
CA ASP A 289 14.60 24.96 -7.60
C ASP A 289 15.00 25.96 -8.67
N TYR A 290 14.06 26.36 -9.56
CA TYR A 290 14.35 27.20 -10.75
C TYR A 290 15.44 26.63 -11.67
N SER A 291 15.72 25.34 -11.57
CA SER A 291 16.71 24.65 -12.38
C SER A 291 16.18 24.37 -13.79
N PRO A 292 16.93 24.71 -14.87
CA PRO A 292 16.54 24.33 -16.22
C PRO A 292 16.84 22.85 -16.54
N VAL A 293 17.53 22.13 -15.63
CA VAL A 293 17.94 20.74 -15.81
C VAL A 293 17.59 19.90 -14.57
N ILE A 294 17.23 18.66 -14.81
CA ILE A 294 17.10 17.66 -13.74
C ILE A 294 18.51 17.24 -13.33
N THR A 295 18.80 17.27 -12.02
CA THR A 295 20.05 16.82 -11.42
C THR A 295 19.91 15.44 -10.77
N ILE A 296 21.03 14.82 -10.40
CA ILE A 296 21.02 13.57 -9.61
C ILE A 296 20.29 13.78 -8.28
N ASP A 297 20.46 14.90 -7.59
CA ASP A 297 19.75 15.17 -6.33
C ASP A 297 18.22 15.19 -6.53
N HIS A 298 17.73 15.80 -7.62
CA HIS A 298 16.30 15.76 -7.95
C HIS A 298 15.79 14.33 -8.17
N LEU A 299 16.59 13.49 -8.83
CA LEU A 299 16.26 12.08 -9.04
C LEU A 299 16.28 11.30 -7.73
N ASP A 300 17.26 11.50 -6.86
CA ASP A 300 17.36 10.81 -5.56
C ASP A 300 16.19 11.14 -4.63
N TYR A 301 15.82 12.43 -4.55
CA TYR A 301 14.64 12.83 -3.79
C TYR A 301 13.36 12.20 -4.36
N ALA A 302 13.23 12.20 -5.68
CA ALA A 302 12.08 11.60 -6.34
C ALA A 302 12.03 10.07 -6.14
N ILE A 303 13.17 9.36 -6.27
CA ILE A 303 13.27 7.92 -6.02
C ILE A 303 12.83 7.59 -4.58
N ARG A 304 13.31 8.34 -3.59
CA ARG A 304 12.93 8.12 -2.19
C ARG A 304 11.42 8.21 -1.98
N ILE A 305 10.78 9.25 -2.49
CA ILE A 305 9.32 9.42 -2.36
C ILE A 305 8.56 8.33 -3.12
N VAL A 306 9.04 7.92 -4.30
CA VAL A 306 8.39 6.87 -5.10
C VAL A 306 8.54 5.49 -4.45
N GLU A 307 9.69 5.18 -3.84
CA GLU A 307 9.90 3.94 -3.09
C GLU A 307 9.01 3.89 -1.85
N ASP A 308 8.95 4.96 -1.05
CA ASP A 308 8.04 5.06 0.10
C ASP A 308 6.58 4.90 -0.33
N SER A 309 6.20 5.53 -1.44
CA SER A 309 4.87 5.39 -2.03
C SER A 309 4.56 3.95 -2.43
N GLY A 310 5.53 3.23 -2.98
CA GLY A 310 5.39 1.82 -3.37
C GLY A 310 5.17 0.91 -2.16
N GLU A 311 5.86 1.15 -1.05
CA GLU A 311 5.61 0.43 0.20
C GLU A 311 4.21 0.72 0.77
N HIS A 312 3.74 1.97 0.67
CA HIS A 312 2.38 2.32 1.06
C HIS A 312 1.34 1.67 0.14
N PHE A 313 1.60 1.59 -1.17
CA PHE A 313 0.74 0.90 -2.12
C PHE A 313 0.65 -0.59 -1.80
N LYS A 314 1.77 -1.25 -1.55
CA LYS A 314 1.81 -2.65 -1.15
C LYS A 314 0.96 -2.91 0.09
N ARG A 315 1.08 -2.07 1.13
CA ARG A 315 0.25 -2.14 2.34
C ARG A 315 -1.24 -1.95 2.05
N LEU A 316 -1.58 -1.06 1.11
CA LEU A 316 -2.96 -0.84 0.67
C LEU A 316 -3.53 -2.08 -0.04
N MET A 317 -2.74 -2.71 -0.92
CA MET A 317 -3.15 -3.89 -1.70
C MET A 317 -3.11 -5.20 -0.91
N THR A 318 -2.50 -5.22 0.28
CA THR A 318 -2.48 -6.37 1.19
C THR A 318 -3.16 -6.03 2.51
N PRO A 319 -4.46 -5.70 2.51
CA PRO A 319 -5.18 -5.39 3.72
C PRO A 319 -5.27 -6.62 4.62
N GLU A 320 -5.17 -6.39 5.92
CA GLU A 320 -5.42 -7.44 6.89
C GLU A 320 -6.90 -7.84 6.85
N TYR A 321 -7.17 -9.09 6.48
CA TYR A 321 -8.54 -9.61 6.37
C TYR A 321 -9.22 -9.71 7.74
N ASN A 322 -10.55 -9.63 7.75
CA ASN A 322 -11.32 -9.70 9.00
C ASN A 322 -11.12 -11.00 9.76
N TYR A 323 -10.88 -12.12 9.09
CA TYR A 323 -10.57 -13.40 9.73
C TYR A 323 -9.18 -13.41 10.39
N GLU A 324 -8.20 -12.69 9.84
CA GLU A 324 -6.87 -12.52 10.47
C GLU A 324 -6.97 -11.65 11.72
N LYS A 325 -7.72 -10.53 11.63
CA LYS A 325 -8.01 -9.68 12.79
C LYS A 325 -8.71 -10.45 13.90
N LEU A 326 -9.67 -11.31 13.54
CA LEU A 326 -10.37 -12.18 14.50
C LEU A 326 -9.42 -13.16 15.17
N ALA A 327 -8.56 -13.85 14.40
CA ALA A 327 -7.59 -14.78 14.95
C ALA A 327 -6.61 -14.10 15.92
N LYS A 328 -6.06 -12.96 15.55
CA LYS A 328 -5.16 -12.14 16.39
C LYS A 328 -5.88 -11.62 17.64
N TYR A 329 -7.12 -11.16 17.49
CA TYR A 329 -7.92 -10.68 18.61
C TYR A 329 -8.16 -11.79 19.63
N LEU A 330 -8.59 -12.97 19.19
CA LEU A 330 -8.79 -14.13 20.07
C LEU A 330 -7.50 -14.54 20.77
N ALA A 331 -6.37 -14.54 20.05
CA ALA A 331 -5.06 -14.86 20.62
C ALA A 331 -4.61 -13.85 21.68
N ALA A 332 -4.95 -12.58 21.53
CA ALA A 332 -4.59 -11.51 22.47
C ALA A 332 -5.43 -11.53 23.75
N LEU A 333 -6.67 -12.05 23.69
CA LEU A 333 -7.57 -12.05 24.83
C LEU A 333 -7.19 -13.03 25.94
N ASN A 334 -6.52 -14.15 25.61
CA ASN A 334 -6.15 -15.24 26.54
C ASN A 334 -7.29 -15.75 27.42
N GLN A 335 -8.55 -15.61 26.97
CA GLN A 335 -9.74 -16.08 27.68
C GLN A 335 -10.83 -16.51 26.70
N PRO A 336 -11.69 -17.46 27.06
CA PRO A 336 -12.83 -17.84 26.25
C PRO A 336 -13.84 -16.71 26.12
N VAL A 337 -14.37 -16.50 24.92
CA VAL A 337 -15.39 -15.49 24.60
C VAL A 337 -16.55 -16.11 23.84
N THR A 338 -17.75 -15.55 24.00
CA THR A 338 -18.95 -15.96 23.28
C THR A 338 -19.14 -15.18 21.99
N LEU A 339 -20.06 -15.61 21.13
CA LEU A 339 -20.42 -14.86 19.91
C LEU A 339 -20.95 -13.46 20.20
N PRO A 340 -21.83 -13.23 21.21
CA PRO A 340 -22.25 -11.89 21.59
C PRO A 340 -21.10 -10.98 22.01
N ASP A 341 -20.10 -11.50 22.73
CA ASP A 341 -18.92 -10.72 23.12
C ASP A 341 -18.14 -10.23 21.89
N LEU A 342 -18.00 -11.11 20.89
CA LEU A 342 -17.37 -10.76 19.61
C LEU A 342 -18.18 -9.74 18.82
N GLU A 343 -19.50 -9.83 18.80
CA GLU A 343 -20.38 -8.84 18.14
C GLU A 343 -20.30 -7.46 18.80
N TYR A 344 -20.16 -7.44 20.10
CA TYR A 344 -19.99 -6.19 20.84
C TYR A 344 -18.62 -5.57 20.58
N ALA A 345 -17.57 -6.37 20.64
CA ALA A 345 -16.19 -5.88 20.53
C ALA A 345 -15.75 -5.57 19.08
N LEU A 346 -16.24 -6.36 18.09
CA LEU A 346 -15.75 -6.31 16.72
C LEU A 346 -16.85 -5.89 15.74
N PRO A 347 -16.84 -4.64 15.26
CA PRO A 347 -17.88 -4.14 14.33
C PRO A 347 -18.05 -5.00 13.07
N TYR A 348 -16.96 -5.58 12.54
CA TYR A 348 -16.98 -6.44 11.36
C TYR A 348 -17.51 -7.86 11.63
N PHE A 349 -17.70 -8.25 12.88
CA PHE A 349 -18.27 -9.54 13.26
C PHE A 349 -19.82 -9.51 13.27
N ARG A 350 -20.41 -8.35 12.97
CA ARG A 350 -21.85 -8.14 12.87
C ARG A 350 -22.35 -8.57 11.49
N GLY A 351 -23.12 -9.66 11.43
CA GLY A 351 -23.64 -10.17 10.16
C GLY A 351 -24.57 -11.35 10.38
N SER A 352 -24.96 -12.03 9.30
CA SER A 352 -25.76 -13.25 9.37
C SER A 352 -24.96 -14.37 10.06
N ARG A 353 -25.68 -15.36 10.57
CA ARG A 353 -25.06 -16.54 11.20
C ARG A 353 -24.04 -17.21 10.28
N GLN A 354 -24.37 -17.37 9.01
CA GLN A 354 -23.50 -17.99 8.02
C GLN A 354 -22.20 -17.20 7.82
N GLN A 355 -22.27 -15.86 7.74
CA GLN A 355 -21.09 -15.00 7.61
C GLN A 355 -20.17 -15.14 8.83
N LYS A 356 -20.72 -15.22 10.04
CA LYS A 356 -19.94 -15.43 11.27
C LYS A 356 -19.27 -16.80 11.30
N GLU A 357 -20.00 -17.85 10.88
CA GLU A 357 -19.47 -19.20 10.79
C GLU A 357 -18.29 -19.27 9.81
N TYR A 358 -18.41 -18.69 8.61
CA TYR A 358 -17.31 -18.56 7.65
C TYR A 358 -16.12 -17.78 8.23
N LEU A 359 -16.38 -16.65 8.88
CA LEU A 359 -15.31 -15.86 9.46
C LEU A 359 -14.51 -16.62 10.51
N ILE A 360 -15.18 -17.39 11.37
CA ILE A 360 -14.53 -18.26 12.37
C ILE A 360 -13.75 -19.40 11.69
N GLU A 361 -14.30 -19.99 10.65
CA GLU A 361 -13.65 -21.08 9.91
C GLU A 361 -12.37 -20.59 9.24
N TYR A 362 -12.41 -19.46 8.52
CA TYR A 362 -11.24 -18.86 7.90
C TYR A 362 -10.22 -18.39 8.95
N ALA A 363 -10.67 -17.80 10.07
CA ALA A 363 -9.79 -17.43 11.17
C ALA A 363 -9.08 -18.64 11.78
N THR A 364 -9.78 -19.79 11.92
CA THR A 364 -9.20 -21.03 12.42
C THR A 364 -8.15 -21.57 11.44
N ALA A 365 -8.47 -21.59 10.13
CA ALA A 365 -7.54 -22.06 9.10
C ALA A 365 -6.29 -21.17 8.99
N TRP A 366 -6.47 -19.85 9.03
CA TRP A 366 -5.37 -18.90 9.02
C TRP A 366 -4.52 -18.99 10.30
N GLY A 367 -5.19 -19.05 11.44
CA GLY A 367 -4.55 -19.19 12.74
C GLY A 367 -3.64 -20.42 12.80
N TYR A 368 -4.12 -21.56 12.34
CA TYR A 368 -3.32 -22.77 12.27
C TYR A 368 -2.01 -22.60 11.49
N LYS A 369 -2.04 -21.87 10.38
CA LYS A 369 -0.83 -21.54 9.58
C LYS A 369 0.08 -20.52 10.26
N ASN A 370 -0.45 -19.73 11.18
CA ASN A 370 0.25 -18.61 11.83
C ASN A 370 0.47 -18.82 13.33
N ASN A 371 0.54 -20.07 13.78
CA ASN A 371 0.79 -20.46 15.17
C ASN A 371 -0.27 -19.95 16.16
N VAL A 372 -1.51 -19.80 15.73
CA VAL A 372 -2.67 -19.47 16.56
C VAL A 372 -3.67 -20.59 16.48
N VAL A 373 -3.89 -21.32 17.57
CA VAL A 373 -4.86 -22.41 17.63
C VAL A 373 -6.16 -21.91 18.24
N ILE A 374 -7.21 -21.79 17.41
CA ILE A 374 -8.54 -21.41 17.83
C ILE A 374 -9.33 -22.68 18.21
N LYS A 375 -9.78 -22.72 19.46
CA LYS A 375 -10.57 -23.84 20.05
C LYS A 375 -12.02 -23.43 20.19
N LYS A 376 -12.93 -24.35 19.85
CA LYS A 376 -14.37 -24.22 20.12
C LYS A 376 -14.72 -25.16 21.27
N SER A 377 -15.34 -24.64 22.31
CA SER A 377 -15.89 -25.42 23.41
C SER A 377 -17.36 -25.08 23.60
N PHE A 378 -18.12 -26.02 24.18
CA PHE A 378 -19.53 -25.83 24.45
C PHE A 378 -19.78 -26.09 25.94
N ASP A 379 -20.41 -25.12 26.59
CA ASP A 379 -20.93 -25.29 27.93
C ASP A 379 -22.40 -24.85 27.96
N ASN A 380 -23.29 -25.68 28.46
CA ASN A 380 -24.74 -25.47 28.48
C ASN A 380 -25.32 -25.02 27.11
N ASN A 381 -24.86 -25.62 26.00
CA ASN A 381 -25.19 -25.23 24.62
C ASN A 381 -24.72 -23.83 24.17
N ILE A 382 -23.92 -23.17 24.98
CA ILE A 382 -23.28 -21.90 24.59
C ILE A 382 -21.91 -22.21 24.01
N MET A 383 -21.63 -21.71 22.82
CA MET A 383 -20.32 -21.82 22.17
C MET A 383 -19.35 -20.79 22.69
N PHE A 384 -18.20 -21.24 23.14
CA PHE A 384 -17.06 -20.42 23.52
C PHE A 384 -15.92 -20.58 22.51
N LEU A 385 -15.28 -19.48 22.18
CA LEU A 385 -14.08 -19.42 21.37
C LEU A 385 -12.91 -18.96 22.22
N ALA A 386 -11.83 -19.71 22.18
CA ALA A 386 -10.56 -19.33 22.80
C ALA A 386 -9.43 -19.56 21.81
N ALA A 387 -8.36 -18.78 21.90
CA ALA A 387 -7.19 -19.02 21.08
C ALA A 387 -5.93 -19.03 21.94
N ASP A 388 -5.04 -19.98 21.59
CA ASP A 388 -3.70 -20.08 22.17
C ASP A 388 -2.69 -19.73 21.09
N SER A 389 -1.79 -18.81 21.38
CA SER A 389 -0.61 -18.56 20.53
C SER A 389 0.45 -19.61 20.82
N LEU A 390 0.78 -20.40 19.83
CA LEU A 390 1.88 -21.35 19.96
C LEU A 390 3.21 -20.59 19.91
N LYS A 391 4.03 -20.80 20.93
CA LYS A 391 5.40 -20.25 20.92
C LYS A 391 6.20 -20.99 19.85
N GLN A 392 6.92 -20.25 19.05
CA GLN A 392 7.85 -20.85 18.09
C GLN A 392 8.94 -21.61 18.86
N THR A 393 9.13 -22.90 18.54
CA THR A 393 10.21 -23.68 19.13
C THR A 393 11.55 -23.12 18.72
N ASN A 394 12.40 -22.76 19.70
CA ASN A 394 13.78 -22.43 19.43
C ASN A 394 14.55 -23.73 19.18
N ILE A 395 14.85 -24.03 17.92
CA ILE A 395 15.58 -25.23 17.51
C ILE A 395 17.05 -25.25 17.96
N ASP A 396 17.60 -24.11 18.36
CA ASP A 396 18.96 -24.01 18.90
C ASP A 396 19.01 -24.27 20.42
N GLU A 397 17.83 -24.32 21.06
CA GLU A 397 17.69 -24.55 22.51
C GLU A 397 16.59 -25.57 22.83
N MET A 398 16.53 -26.66 22.08
CA MET A 398 15.55 -27.72 22.35
C MET A 398 15.86 -28.40 23.68
N ILE A 399 14.82 -28.66 24.47
CA ILE A 399 14.95 -29.29 25.78
C ILE A 399 14.60 -30.78 25.66
N LEU A 400 15.48 -31.64 26.13
CA LEU A 400 15.26 -33.08 26.25
C LEU A 400 15.80 -33.59 27.58
N SER A 401 15.40 -34.77 27.99
CA SER A 401 15.90 -35.43 29.21
C SER A 401 16.92 -36.50 28.87
N ILE A 402 18.04 -36.49 29.58
CA ILE A 402 19.14 -37.45 29.42
C ILE A 402 19.52 -38.08 30.77
N SER A 403 19.92 -39.35 30.73
CA SER A 403 20.41 -40.08 31.89
C SER A 403 21.44 -41.12 31.47
N THR A 404 22.39 -41.45 32.33
CA THR A 404 23.28 -42.60 32.19
C THR A 404 22.62 -43.91 32.63
N ARG A 405 21.39 -43.81 33.25
CA ARG A 405 20.60 -44.94 33.74
C ARG A 405 19.32 -45.10 32.95
N LEU A 406 18.80 -46.31 32.83
CA LEU A 406 17.65 -46.60 32.00
C LEU A 406 16.32 -45.98 32.53
N SER A 407 16.13 -45.93 33.84
CA SER A 407 14.84 -45.59 34.47
C SER A 407 14.88 -44.42 35.46
N GLU A 408 16.04 -43.89 35.82
CA GLU A 408 16.16 -42.83 36.83
C GLU A 408 17.27 -41.83 36.48
N GLY A 409 17.31 -40.69 37.15
CA GLY A 409 18.32 -39.65 36.97
C GLY A 409 18.19 -38.91 35.62
N TYR A 410 16.96 -38.72 35.12
CA TYR A 410 16.70 -37.98 33.87
C TYR A 410 16.71 -36.48 34.11
N GLU A 411 17.80 -35.83 33.74
CA GLU A 411 17.95 -34.42 33.84
C GLU A 411 17.56 -33.73 32.51
N ALA A 412 16.93 -32.58 32.60
CA ALA A 412 16.63 -31.73 31.43
C ALA A 412 17.87 -31.04 30.93
N LYS A 413 18.20 -31.18 29.65
CA LYS A 413 19.32 -30.53 28.98
C LYS A 413 18.84 -29.77 27.74
N ARG A 414 19.47 -28.61 27.49
CA ARG A 414 19.29 -27.85 26.25
C ARG A 414 20.28 -28.33 25.20
N VAL A 415 19.75 -28.69 24.04
CA VAL A 415 20.56 -29.23 22.93
C VAL A 415 20.04 -28.61 21.62
N PRO A 416 20.91 -28.06 20.78
CA PRO A 416 20.56 -27.66 19.43
C PRO A 416 20.09 -28.86 18.61
N PHE A 417 19.06 -28.68 17.80
CA PHE A 417 18.50 -29.76 16.96
C PHE A 417 19.57 -30.40 16.07
N ASP A 418 20.48 -29.58 15.52
CA ASP A 418 21.54 -30.06 14.63
C ASP A 418 22.61 -30.93 15.35
N GLN A 419 22.64 -30.90 16.69
CA GLN A 419 23.56 -31.71 17.50
C GLN A 419 22.91 -33.02 18.01
N LEU A 420 21.66 -33.30 17.71
CA LEU A 420 20.99 -34.55 18.11
C LEU A 420 21.69 -35.81 17.62
N HIS A 421 22.44 -35.71 16.50
CA HIS A 421 23.22 -36.82 15.98
C HIS A 421 24.29 -37.30 16.99
N LEU A 422 24.84 -36.41 17.83
CA LEU A 422 25.82 -36.75 18.86
C LEU A 422 25.21 -37.62 19.96
N LEU A 423 23.93 -37.38 20.30
CA LEU A 423 23.19 -38.22 21.26
C LEU A 423 22.77 -39.55 20.64
N ALA A 424 22.35 -39.56 19.37
CA ALA A 424 21.95 -40.78 18.68
C ALA A 424 23.11 -41.77 18.49
N THR A 425 24.33 -41.31 18.42
CA THR A 425 25.55 -42.12 18.26
C THR A 425 26.22 -42.47 19.60
N ASN A 426 25.87 -41.82 20.70
CA ASN A 426 26.43 -42.05 22.00
C ASN A 426 25.71 -43.20 22.74
N ASN A 427 26.46 -44.23 23.14
CA ASN A 427 25.91 -45.41 23.82
C ASN A 427 25.90 -45.28 25.37
N GLU A 428 26.49 -44.21 25.92
CA GLU A 428 26.55 -44.01 27.37
C GLU A 428 25.30 -43.35 27.94
N TYR A 429 24.50 -42.71 27.08
CA TYR A 429 23.33 -41.94 27.49
C TYR A 429 22.02 -42.53 26.94
N HIS A 430 21.02 -42.56 27.81
CA HIS A 430 19.62 -42.72 27.45
C HIS A 430 18.99 -41.33 27.35
N TRP A 431 18.20 -41.05 26.32
CA TRP A 431 17.52 -39.82 26.19
C TRP A 431 16.04 -39.98 25.87
N CYS A 432 15.24 -38.95 26.17
CA CYS A 432 13.80 -38.93 25.93
C CYS A 432 13.32 -37.51 25.62
N SER A 433 12.32 -37.38 24.74
CA SER A 433 11.66 -36.10 24.44
C SER A 433 10.81 -35.57 25.59
N HIS A 434 10.39 -36.43 26.52
CA HIS A 434 9.55 -36.08 27.68
C HIS A 434 10.44 -35.71 28.89
N HIS A 435 9.90 -34.87 29.76
CA HIS A 435 10.46 -34.54 31.06
C HIS A 435 9.72 -35.30 32.14
N PHE A 436 10.39 -35.63 33.24
CA PHE A 436 9.84 -36.47 34.29
C PHE A 436 9.92 -35.78 35.65
N GLN A 437 8.81 -35.83 36.39
CA GLN A 437 8.78 -35.41 37.78
C GLN A 437 9.64 -36.37 38.63
N GLY A 438 10.53 -35.79 39.44
CA GLY A 438 11.45 -36.60 40.29
C GLY A 438 12.50 -37.39 39.51
N GLU A 439 12.77 -37.01 38.25
CA GLU A 439 13.81 -37.62 37.39
C GLU A 439 13.64 -39.11 37.11
N ILE A 440 12.44 -39.66 37.39
CA ILE A 440 12.13 -41.08 37.23
C ILE A 440 11.27 -41.26 35.96
N ARG A 441 11.80 -42.01 34.99
CA ARG A 441 11.15 -42.30 33.71
C ARG A 441 10.02 -43.32 33.90
N ARG A 442 8.82 -42.83 34.20
CA ARG A 442 7.57 -43.57 34.25
C ARG A 442 6.47 -42.74 33.61
N ALA A 443 5.44 -43.40 33.07
CA ALA A 443 4.32 -42.72 32.41
C ALA A 443 3.59 -41.74 33.35
N GLU A 444 3.40 -42.15 34.62
CA GLU A 444 2.75 -41.32 35.66
C GLU A 444 3.56 -40.07 36.03
N ASN A 445 4.86 -40.07 35.79
CA ASN A 445 5.77 -38.93 36.08
C ASN A 445 6.02 -38.03 34.88
N ALA A 446 5.49 -38.37 33.69
CA ALA A 446 5.71 -37.57 32.48
C ALA A 446 5.01 -36.23 32.59
N LEU A 447 5.77 -35.14 32.39
CA LEU A 447 5.25 -33.80 32.32
C LEU A 447 4.62 -33.53 30.93
N PRO A 448 3.57 -32.72 30.84
CA PRO A 448 2.77 -32.56 29.60
C PRO A 448 3.44 -31.70 28.49
N LEU A 449 4.73 -31.48 28.52
CA LEU A 449 5.46 -30.65 27.57
C LEU A 449 6.58 -31.42 26.91
N PHE A 450 6.73 -31.23 25.58
CA PHE A 450 7.86 -31.76 24.81
C PHE A 450 8.08 -30.92 23.55
N ASN A 451 9.33 -30.83 23.08
CA ASN A 451 9.71 -30.01 21.93
C ASN A 451 9.86 -30.78 20.62
N MET A 452 9.71 -32.09 20.65
CA MET A 452 9.90 -32.93 19.48
C MET A 452 9.02 -34.20 19.50
N ILE A 453 8.58 -34.59 18.33
CA ILE A 453 7.97 -35.91 18.12
C ILE A 453 9.07 -36.88 17.73
N VAL A 454 9.07 -38.07 18.36
CA VAL A 454 9.95 -39.18 18.01
C VAL A 454 9.09 -40.32 17.48
N LEU A 455 9.27 -40.66 16.22
CA LEU A 455 8.61 -41.78 15.56
C LEU A 455 9.58 -42.94 15.49
N ASP A 456 9.17 -44.12 15.95
CA ASP A 456 9.95 -45.37 15.87
C ASP A 456 9.37 -46.23 14.74
N ILE A 457 10.12 -46.43 13.66
CA ILE A 457 9.70 -47.16 12.46
C ILE A 457 10.37 -48.53 12.50
N ASP A 458 9.55 -49.57 12.66
CA ASP A 458 9.98 -50.94 12.81
C ASP A 458 9.58 -51.81 11.61
N GLY A 459 10.25 -51.57 10.47
CA GLY A 459 10.05 -52.33 9.24
C GLY A 459 8.79 -52.02 8.44
N THR A 460 7.98 -51.05 8.87
CA THR A 460 6.70 -50.72 8.24
C THR A 460 6.81 -49.83 7.01
N MET A 461 7.92 -49.11 6.87
CA MET A 461 8.15 -48.16 5.78
C MET A 461 9.63 -48.10 5.39
N PRO A 462 9.98 -48.10 4.08
CA PRO A 462 11.35 -47.86 3.63
C PRO A 462 11.84 -46.42 3.97
N LEU A 463 13.10 -46.33 4.38
CA LEU A 463 13.69 -45.06 4.82
C LEU A 463 13.61 -43.95 3.76
N ASN A 464 13.88 -44.28 2.50
CA ASN A 464 13.80 -43.32 1.37
C ASN A 464 12.38 -42.77 1.17
N VAL A 465 11.36 -43.63 1.37
CA VAL A 465 9.95 -43.18 1.27
C VAL A 465 9.61 -42.21 2.39
N ALA A 466 10.05 -42.48 3.62
CA ALA A 466 9.85 -41.57 4.74
C ALA A 466 10.57 -40.22 4.53
N GLN A 467 11.77 -40.24 3.96
CA GLN A 467 12.53 -39.02 3.63
C GLN A 467 11.81 -38.21 2.57
N ASP A 468 11.27 -38.81 1.53
CA ASP A 468 10.49 -38.13 0.49
C ASP A 468 9.19 -37.52 1.02
N LEU A 469 8.49 -38.24 1.88
CA LEU A 469 7.23 -37.76 2.49
C LEU A 469 7.46 -36.55 3.40
N LEU A 470 8.60 -36.51 4.08
CA LEU A 470 8.91 -35.49 5.09
C LEU A 470 9.89 -34.40 4.58
N LYS A 471 10.23 -34.38 3.29
CA LYS A 471 11.19 -33.43 2.71
C LYS A 471 10.85 -31.95 2.92
N GLN A 472 9.58 -31.63 3.19
CA GLN A 472 9.13 -30.26 3.48
C GLN A 472 9.32 -29.89 4.96
N TYR A 473 9.67 -30.84 5.82
CA TYR A 473 9.82 -30.63 7.25
C TYR A 473 11.28 -30.77 7.65
N ARG A 474 11.70 -30.02 8.67
CA ARG A 474 12.98 -30.25 9.31
C ARG A 474 12.88 -31.54 10.11
N ALA A 475 13.60 -32.57 9.73
CA ALA A 475 13.56 -33.91 10.34
C ALA A 475 14.96 -34.49 10.47
N PHE A 476 15.22 -35.20 11.57
CA PHE A 476 16.45 -35.95 11.77
C PHE A 476 16.13 -37.44 11.76
N PHE A 477 16.83 -38.20 10.91
CA PHE A 477 16.66 -39.64 10.74
C PHE A 477 17.92 -40.35 11.20
N TYR A 478 17.76 -41.45 11.98
CA TYR A 478 18.85 -42.34 12.30
C TYR A 478 18.39 -43.76 12.37
N THR A 479 19.25 -44.72 11.93
CA THR A 479 18.98 -46.16 11.96
C THR A 479 19.23 -46.74 13.35
N THR A 480 18.45 -47.73 13.73
CA THR A 480 18.63 -48.48 14.98
C THR A 480 19.63 -49.65 14.78
N LYS A 481 20.12 -50.25 15.86
CA LYS A 481 21.06 -51.39 15.80
C LYS A 481 20.54 -52.61 15.03
N SER A 482 19.25 -52.76 14.90
CA SER A 482 18.58 -53.87 14.21
C SER A 482 18.13 -53.50 12.78
N HIS A 483 18.62 -52.40 12.23
CA HIS A 483 18.38 -51.99 10.85
C HIS A 483 19.16 -52.90 9.88
N THR A 484 18.48 -53.36 8.83
CA THR A 484 19.05 -54.11 7.71
C THR A 484 18.53 -53.51 6.38
N GLU A 485 19.16 -53.83 5.25
CA GLU A 485 18.67 -53.41 3.92
C GLU A 485 17.34 -54.03 3.57
N GLU A 486 17.00 -55.19 4.17
CA GLU A 486 15.72 -55.85 3.92
C GLU A 486 14.61 -55.38 4.89
N VAL A 487 15.00 -55.00 6.12
CA VAL A 487 14.04 -54.52 7.15
C VAL A 487 14.56 -53.18 7.70
N HIS A 488 13.92 -52.14 7.21
CA HIS A 488 14.27 -50.78 7.59
C HIS A 488 13.78 -50.43 9.00
N ARG A 489 14.70 -50.30 9.96
CA ARG A 489 14.41 -49.91 11.36
C ARG A 489 15.14 -48.62 11.69
N TYR A 490 14.37 -47.52 11.89
CA TYR A 490 14.92 -46.22 12.10
C TYR A 490 13.97 -45.35 12.91
N ARG A 491 14.52 -44.25 13.43
CA ARG A 491 13.74 -43.22 14.12
C ARG A 491 13.75 -41.93 13.35
N ILE A 492 12.62 -41.21 13.43
CA ILE A 492 12.43 -39.88 12.88
C ILE A 492 12.19 -38.94 14.04
N ILE A 493 12.95 -37.86 14.12
CA ILE A 493 12.76 -36.79 15.09
C ILE A 493 12.32 -35.52 14.35
N LEU A 494 11.17 -34.98 14.75
CA LEU A 494 10.58 -33.78 14.21
C LEU A 494 10.47 -32.73 15.33
N PRO A 495 11.10 -31.52 15.18
CA PRO A 495 10.85 -30.44 16.11
C PRO A 495 9.40 -29.93 15.98
N ILE A 496 8.77 -29.60 17.07
CA ILE A 496 7.38 -29.12 17.11
C ILE A 496 7.24 -27.87 17.95
N ASN A 497 6.25 -27.07 17.62
CA ASN A 497 5.84 -25.87 18.35
C ASN A 497 4.69 -26.22 19.33
N TYR A 498 5.02 -26.86 20.47
CA TYR A 498 4.00 -27.18 21.45
C TYR A 498 4.39 -26.78 22.88
#